data_13bbc0e588c83b47d38f908c24ec0c7e
#
_entry.id   13bbc0e588c83b47d38f908c24ec0c7e
#
_cell.length_a   1.000
_cell.length_b   1.000
_cell.length_c   1.000
_cell.angle_alpha   90.00
_cell.angle_beta   90.00
_cell.angle_gamma   90.00
#
_symmetry.space_group_name_H-M   'P 1'
#
loop_
_entity.id
_entity.type
_entity.pdbx_description
1 polymer ?
#
loop_
_entity_poly.entity_id
_entity_poly.type
_entity_poly.pdbx_seq_one_letter_code
_entity_poly.pdbx_strand_id
1 'polypeptide(L)'
;MLIIKKKIWPKYFEAVASGKKKYEFRLNDFDINEGDTLILEEWDPETKQYTGRKIEKRVAYVGKFKIDQSFWPEKDIREKGIQIISLE
;
A
#
# COMPACT_ATOMS: atom_id res chain seq x y z
N MET A 1 19.56 4.80 2.09
CA MET A 1 18.13 4.57 2.35
C MET A 1 17.31 5.66 1.68
N LEU A 2 16.20 5.28 1.09
CA LEU A 2 15.31 6.22 0.41
C LEU A 2 14.16 6.64 1.30
N ILE A 3 13.63 7.83 1.05
CA ILE A 3 12.40 8.32 1.62
C ILE A 3 11.43 8.51 0.46
N ILE A 4 10.34 7.74 0.47
CA ILE A 4 9.36 7.73 -0.61
C ILE A 4 8.02 8.22 -0.08
N LYS A 5 7.40 9.16 -0.81
CA LYS A 5 6.10 9.73 -0.45
C LYS A 5 5.04 9.19 -1.38
N LYS A 6 3.92 8.74 -0.82
CA LYS A 6 2.77 8.24 -1.58
C LYS A 6 1.47 8.76 -0.98
N LYS A 7 0.50 8.99 -1.86
CA LYS A 7 -0.86 9.35 -1.44
C LYS A 7 -1.56 8.14 -0.85
N ILE A 8 -2.41 8.39 0.15
CA ILE A 8 -3.29 7.37 0.70
C ILE A 8 -4.65 7.99 1.00
N TRP A 9 -5.72 7.26 0.69
CA TRP A 9 -7.06 7.74 0.98
C TRP A 9 -7.38 7.69 2.47
N PRO A 10 -8.30 8.57 2.97
CA PRO A 10 -8.59 8.66 4.41
C PRO A 10 -8.95 7.32 5.06
N LYS A 11 -9.75 6.51 4.40
CA LYS A 11 -10.14 5.19 4.89
C LYS A 11 -8.94 4.30 5.19
N TYR A 12 -7.99 4.28 4.28
CA TYR A 12 -6.79 3.45 4.42
C TYR A 12 -5.77 4.09 5.34
N PHE A 13 -5.72 5.42 5.37
CA PHE A 13 -4.89 6.14 6.33
C PHE A 13 -5.26 5.77 7.76
N GLU A 14 -6.55 5.78 8.09
CA GLU A 14 -7.03 5.40 9.42
C GLU A 14 -6.67 3.96 9.76
N ALA A 15 -6.77 3.05 8.79
CA ALA A 15 -6.41 1.65 8.99
C ALA A 15 -4.93 1.48 9.32
N VAL A 16 -4.05 2.24 8.65
CA VAL A 16 -2.62 2.22 8.93
C VAL A 16 -2.30 2.88 10.27
N ALA A 17 -2.89 4.05 10.53
CA ALA A 17 -2.64 4.82 11.75
C ALA A 17 -3.07 4.05 13.00
N SER A 18 -4.17 3.31 12.93
CA SER A 18 -4.68 2.51 14.05
C SER A 18 -3.91 1.21 14.27
N GLY A 19 -3.00 0.85 13.37
CA GLY A 19 -2.25 -0.39 13.42
C GLY A 19 -2.98 -1.61 12.88
N LYS A 20 -4.19 -1.45 12.39
CA LYS A 20 -4.96 -2.56 11.81
C LYS A 20 -4.41 -3.03 10.47
N LYS A 21 -3.91 -2.09 9.67
CA LYS A 21 -3.35 -2.39 8.36
C LYS A 21 -1.83 -2.23 8.43
N LYS A 22 -1.11 -3.34 8.33
CA LYS A 22 0.36 -3.38 8.43
C LYS A 22 1.01 -3.71 7.09
N TYR A 23 0.38 -3.31 5.99
CA TYR A 23 0.88 -3.54 4.64
C TYR A 23 0.46 -2.39 3.73
N GLU A 24 1.15 -2.24 2.59
CA GLU A 24 0.72 -1.42 1.46
C GLU A 24 0.70 -2.28 0.22
N PHE A 25 -0.37 -2.16 -0.55
CA PHE A 25 -0.54 -2.86 -1.82
C PHE A 25 -0.49 -1.82 -2.93
N ARG A 26 0.61 -1.80 -3.65
CA ARG A 26 0.90 -0.78 -4.67
C ARG A 26 1.36 -1.40 -5.96
N LEU A 27 1.14 -0.69 -7.07
CA LEU A 27 1.74 -1.03 -8.33
C LEU A 27 3.26 -0.93 -8.21
N ASN A 28 3.97 -1.88 -8.79
CA ASN A 28 5.44 -1.93 -8.76
C ASN A 28 6.02 -0.99 -9.82
N ASP A 29 5.77 0.30 -9.67
CA ASP A 29 6.23 1.36 -10.59
C ASP A 29 7.21 2.33 -9.94
N PHE A 30 7.73 1.99 -8.78
CA PHE A 30 8.75 2.76 -8.07
C PHE A 30 9.64 1.82 -7.28
N ASP A 31 10.84 2.28 -6.95
CA ASP A 31 11.79 1.51 -6.17
C ASP A 31 11.60 1.76 -4.67
N ILE A 32 11.43 0.69 -3.92
CA ILE A 32 11.40 0.73 -2.46
C ILE A 32 11.97 -0.58 -1.94
N ASN A 33 12.76 -0.50 -0.87
CA ASN A 33 13.44 -1.66 -0.31
C ASN A 33 13.29 -1.70 1.20
N GLU A 34 13.55 -2.87 1.76
CA GLU A 34 13.61 -3.05 3.19
C GLU A 34 14.56 -2.03 3.81
N GLY A 35 14.13 -1.38 4.88
CA GLY A 35 14.87 -0.33 5.55
C GLY A 35 14.59 1.08 5.06
N ASP A 36 13.94 1.25 3.91
CA ASP A 36 13.52 2.56 3.43
C ASP A 36 12.37 3.11 4.28
N THR A 37 12.12 4.41 4.16
CA THR A 37 10.98 5.07 4.83
C THR A 37 9.90 5.35 3.81
N LEU A 38 8.68 4.91 4.12
CA LEU A 38 7.48 5.23 3.35
C LEU A 38 6.67 6.27 4.11
N ILE A 39 6.47 7.43 3.50
CA ILE A 39 5.61 8.48 4.04
C ILE A 39 4.27 8.42 3.30
N LEU A 40 3.22 8.14 4.04
CA LEU A 40 1.87 8.10 3.51
C LEU A 40 1.19 9.42 3.82
N GLU A 41 0.86 10.17 2.78
CA GLU A 41 0.22 11.47 2.89
C GLU A 41 -1.27 11.34 2.59
N GLU A 42 -2.11 11.64 3.57
CA GLU A 42 -3.56 11.54 3.39
C GLU A 42 -4.03 12.50 2.32
N TRP A 43 -4.77 11.97 1.36
CA TRP A 43 -5.31 12.71 0.24
C TRP A 43 -6.78 12.38 0.06
N ASP A 44 -7.62 13.40 0.06
CA ASP A 44 -9.06 13.24 -0.07
C ASP A 44 -9.45 13.22 -1.55
N PRO A 45 -9.95 12.10 -2.08
CA PRO A 45 -10.34 12.00 -3.47
C PRO A 45 -11.58 12.82 -3.82
N GLU A 46 -12.41 13.21 -2.85
CA GLU A 46 -13.59 14.03 -3.09
C GLU A 46 -13.21 15.50 -3.30
N THR A 47 -12.33 16.04 -2.46
CA THR A 47 -11.85 17.42 -2.59
C THR A 47 -10.64 17.52 -3.49
N LYS A 48 -9.99 16.40 -3.80
CA LYS A 48 -8.75 16.32 -4.58
C LYS A 48 -7.62 17.14 -3.95
N GLN A 49 -7.52 17.09 -2.63
CA GLN A 49 -6.52 17.84 -1.86
C GLN A 49 -5.94 16.98 -0.75
N TYR A 50 -4.70 17.29 -0.38
CA TYR A 50 -4.08 16.72 0.80
C TYR A 50 -4.75 17.30 2.04
N THR A 51 -4.95 16.46 3.06
CA THR A 51 -5.57 16.90 4.32
C THR A 51 -4.57 17.53 5.29
N GLY A 52 -3.28 17.33 5.04
CA GLY A 52 -2.21 17.76 5.93
C GLY A 52 -1.74 16.66 6.89
N ARG A 53 -2.46 15.54 6.98
CA ARG A 53 -2.04 14.40 7.81
C ARG A 53 -1.09 13.51 7.03
N LYS A 54 -0.08 12.98 7.71
CA LYS A 54 0.86 12.03 7.14
C LYS A 54 1.34 11.07 8.22
N ILE A 55 1.83 9.93 7.80
CA ILE A 55 2.39 8.93 8.68
C ILE A 55 3.66 8.36 8.05
N GLU A 56 4.72 8.20 8.84
CA GLU A 56 5.96 7.60 8.41
C GLU A 56 6.02 6.16 8.89
N LYS A 57 6.36 5.26 7.99
CA LYS A 57 6.55 3.85 8.31
C LYS A 57 7.87 3.37 7.73
N ARG A 58 8.60 2.59 8.51
CA ARG A 58 9.78 1.89 8.02
C ARG A 58 9.34 0.65 7.28
N VAL A 59 9.94 0.41 6.12
CA VAL A 59 9.65 -0.76 5.30
C VAL A 59 10.36 -1.98 5.90
N ALA A 60 9.56 -2.96 6.31
CA ALA A 60 10.08 -4.20 6.91
C ALA A 60 10.32 -5.29 5.87
N TYR A 61 9.54 -5.31 4.82
CA TYR A 61 9.64 -6.33 3.78
C TYR A 61 8.92 -5.84 2.52
N VAL A 62 9.44 -6.21 1.36
CA VAL A 62 8.80 -5.92 0.06
C VAL A 62 8.67 -7.23 -0.72
N GLY A 63 7.44 -7.66 -0.95
CA GLY A 63 7.12 -8.78 -1.84
C GLY A 63 6.72 -8.24 -3.21
N LYS A 64 7.26 -8.79 -4.26
CA LYS A 64 6.95 -8.40 -5.64
C LYS A 64 6.49 -9.62 -6.43
N PHE A 65 5.43 -9.46 -7.19
CA PHE A 65 4.94 -10.51 -8.07
C PHE A 65 4.15 -9.89 -9.22
N LYS A 66 4.04 -10.65 -10.31
CA LYS A 66 3.16 -10.29 -11.42
C LYS A 66 1.92 -11.15 -11.36
N ILE A 67 0.77 -10.57 -11.66
CA ILE A 67 -0.51 -11.28 -11.59
C ILE A 67 -0.55 -12.46 -12.55
N ASP A 68 0.07 -12.34 -13.71
CA ASP A 68 0.18 -13.42 -14.70
C ASP A 68 1.09 -14.57 -14.24
N GLN A 69 1.87 -14.35 -13.18
CA GLN A 69 2.73 -15.36 -12.56
C GLN A 69 2.15 -15.90 -11.25
N SER A 70 0.91 -15.52 -10.92
CA SER A 70 0.25 -15.99 -9.72
C SER A 70 -0.22 -17.43 -9.88
N PHE A 71 -0.65 -18.04 -8.76
CA PHE A 71 -1.15 -19.42 -8.75
C PHE A 71 -2.54 -19.55 -9.35
N TRP A 72 -3.20 -18.44 -9.66
CA TRP A 72 -4.60 -18.45 -10.11
C TRP A 72 -4.72 -18.03 -11.57
N PRO A 73 -5.68 -18.63 -12.32
CA PRO A 73 -5.97 -18.17 -13.67
C PRO A 73 -6.44 -16.71 -13.67
N GLU A 74 -6.14 -16.00 -14.76
CA GLU A 74 -6.55 -14.62 -14.94
C GLU A 74 -8.05 -14.43 -14.77
N LYS A 75 -8.84 -15.39 -15.27
CA LYS A 75 -10.31 -15.38 -15.14
C LYS A 75 -10.73 -15.31 -13.68
N ASP A 76 -10.11 -16.13 -12.82
CA ASP A 76 -10.45 -16.17 -11.39
C ASP A 76 -10.09 -14.84 -10.71
N ILE A 77 -8.96 -14.25 -11.08
CA ILE A 77 -8.54 -12.96 -10.53
C ILE A 77 -9.54 -11.87 -10.90
N ARG A 78 -10.02 -11.87 -12.15
CA ARG A 78 -11.02 -10.88 -12.60
C ARG A 78 -12.35 -11.02 -11.91
N GLU A 79 -12.81 -12.25 -11.72
CA GLU A 79 -14.14 -12.52 -11.14
C GLU A 79 -14.17 -12.35 -9.63
N LYS A 80 -13.11 -12.77 -8.95
CA LYS A 80 -13.07 -12.86 -7.48
C LYS A 80 -12.24 -11.76 -6.83
N GLY A 81 -11.31 -11.18 -7.58
CA GLY A 81 -10.35 -10.23 -7.04
C GLY A 81 -9.30 -10.92 -6.19
N ILE A 82 -8.49 -10.12 -5.53
CA ILE A 82 -7.42 -10.59 -4.66
C ILE A 82 -7.63 -9.98 -3.28
N GLN A 83 -7.38 -10.76 -2.24
CA GLN A 83 -7.30 -10.24 -0.88
C GLN A 83 -5.90 -10.50 -0.32
N ILE A 84 -5.43 -9.54 0.47
CA ILE A 84 -4.17 -9.64 1.18
C ILE A 84 -4.51 -9.65 2.67
N ILE A 85 -4.10 -10.71 3.35
CA ILE A 85 -4.48 -10.95 4.73
C ILE A 85 -3.23 -10.81 5.59
N SER A 86 -3.19 -9.74 6.41
CA SER A 86 -2.12 -9.55 7.38
C SER A 86 -2.36 -10.42 8.61
N LEU A 87 -1.29 -10.94 9.17
CA LEU A 87 -1.37 -11.80 10.35
C LEU A 87 -0.60 -11.16 11.49
N GLU A 88 -1.13 -11.27 12.67
CA GLU A 88 -0.48 -10.78 13.89
C GLU A 88 0.53 -11.79 14.43
#